data_dc9e68347ac8b2e41b4a1f3a8d1bdb6e
#
_entry.id   dc9e68347ac8b2e41b4a1f3a8d1bdb6e
#
_cell.length_a   1.000
_cell.length_b   1.000
_cell.length_c   1.000
_cell.angle_alpha   90.00
_cell.angle_beta   90.00
_cell.angle_gamma   90.00
#
_symmetry.space_group_name_H-M   'P 1'
#
loop_
_entity.id
_entity.type
_entity.pdbx_description
1 polymer ?
#
loop_
_entity_poly.entity_id
_entity_poly.type
_entity_poly.pdbx_seq_one_letter_code
_entity_poly.pdbx_strand_id
1 'polypeptide(L)'
;MSSIKNKGVHSIVLPDGESNKNQKVWAKILDKLVEMRASRDTTIIALGGGVIGDISGFAAASYMRGISYIQIPTTLLSQVDSSVGGKTGINHPNGKNLIGAFHQPKLVLIDTATLCTLPEREFISGLAEVIKYGAIADEKFFSWLENNVTNLLQREPTALVQAILT
;
A
#
# COMPACT_ATOMS: atom_id res chain seq x y z
N MET A 1 12.17 -20.21 -6.26
CA MET A 1 10.75 -20.57 -5.98
C MET A 1 10.55 -21.71 -4.97
N SER A 2 11.59 -22.26 -4.36
CA SER A 2 11.48 -23.40 -3.42
C SER A 2 11.35 -23.02 -1.93
N SER A 3 11.60 -21.79 -1.55
CA SER A 3 11.68 -21.40 -0.13
C SER A 3 10.32 -21.13 0.56
N ILE A 4 9.24 -20.93 -0.20
CA ILE A 4 7.91 -20.65 0.38
C ILE A 4 7.12 -21.95 0.63
N LYS A 5 7.43 -23.04 -0.07
CA LYS A 5 6.64 -24.28 -0.01
C LYS A 5 6.62 -25.00 1.36
N ASN A 6 7.52 -24.65 2.27
CA ASN A 6 7.62 -25.29 3.60
C ASN A 6 7.19 -24.40 4.77
N LYS A 7 6.70 -23.18 4.51
CA LYS A 7 6.16 -22.29 5.54
C LYS A 7 4.64 -22.29 5.44
N GLY A 8 3.95 -22.41 6.55
CA GLY A 8 2.51 -22.27 6.60
C GLY A 8 2.11 -20.91 6.03
N VAL A 9 1.40 -20.89 4.88
CA VAL A 9 0.86 -19.67 4.27
C VAL A 9 -0.63 -19.64 4.57
N HIS A 10 -1.07 -18.54 5.15
CA HIS A 10 -2.47 -18.28 5.45
C HIS A 10 -2.89 -16.98 4.78
N SER A 11 -4.13 -16.87 4.38
CA SER A 11 -4.67 -15.67 3.78
C SER A 11 -5.90 -15.15 4.51
N ILE A 12 -6.05 -13.82 4.51
CA ILE A 12 -7.23 -13.12 4.98
C ILE A 12 -7.64 -12.17 3.86
N VAL A 13 -8.87 -12.26 3.42
CA VAL A 13 -9.44 -11.28 2.50
C VAL A 13 -10.15 -10.20 3.32
N LEU A 14 -9.72 -8.97 3.15
CA LEU A 14 -10.34 -7.81 3.79
C LEU A 14 -11.28 -7.12 2.80
N PRO A 15 -12.37 -6.52 3.28
CA PRO A 15 -13.23 -5.71 2.43
C PRO A 15 -12.47 -4.46 1.96
N ASP A 16 -12.72 -4.04 0.73
CA ASP A 16 -12.20 -2.81 0.14
C ASP A 16 -12.90 -1.55 0.68
N GLY A 17 -12.34 -0.41 0.34
CA GLY A 17 -12.90 0.91 0.64
C GLY A 17 -12.51 1.48 2.00
N GLU A 18 -12.42 2.81 2.01
CA GLU A 18 -11.94 3.60 3.16
C GLU A 18 -12.79 3.42 4.43
N SER A 19 -14.08 3.11 4.31
CA SER A 19 -14.97 2.82 5.45
C SER A 19 -14.55 1.57 6.23
N ASN A 20 -13.81 0.68 5.62
CA ASN A 20 -13.28 -0.53 6.22
C ASN A 20 -11.90 -0.34 6.89
N LYS A 21 -11.31 0.83 6.76
CA LYS A 21 -10.08 1.20 7.48
C LYS A 21 -10.39 1.55 8.93
N ASN A 22 -10.77 0.57 9.72
CA ASN A 22 -11.29 0.76 11.08
C ASN A 22 -10.82 -0.31 12.06
N GLN A 23 -11.07 -0.07 13.36
CA GLN A 23 -10.68 -0.96 14.45
C GLN A 23 -11.23 -2.39 14.30
N LYS A 24 -12.46 -2.53 13.80
CA LYS A 24 -13.10 -3.85 13.66
C LYS A 24 -12.38 -4.73 12.64
N VAL A 25 -11.95 -4.14 11.50
CA VAL A 25 -11.21 -4.88 10.46
C VAL A 25 -9.78 -5.14 10.91
N TRP A 26 -9.14 -4.18 11.58
CA TRP A 26 -7.82 -4.37 12.18
C TRP A 26 -7.81 -5.50 13.21
N ALA A 27 -8.79 -5.56 14.12
CA ALA A 27 -8.90 -6.62 15.10
C ALA A 27 -9.01 -8.02 14.47
N LYS A 28 -9.73 -8.18 13.35
CA LYS A 28 -9.81 -9.46 12.62
C LYS A 28 -8.44 -9.98 12.18
N ILE A 29 -7.51 -9.09 11.81
CA ILE A 29 -6.15 -9.52 11.45
C ILE A 29 -5.44 -10.05 12.69
N LEU A 30 -5.55 -9.35 13.82
CA LEU A 30 -4.93 -9.77 15.08
C LEU A 30 -5.50 -11.12 15.56
N ASP A 31 -6.83 -11.27 15.52
CA ASP A 31 -7.49 -12.52 15.89
C ASP A 31 -6.95 -13.68 15.05
N LYS A 32 -6.81 -13.47 13.74
CA LYS A 32 -6.26 -14.49 12.84
C LYS A 32 -4.81 -14.84 13.17
N LEU A 33 -3.98 -13.86 13.46
CA LEU A 33 -2.59 -14.09 13.87
C LEU A 33 -2.52 -14.91 15.19
N VAL A 34 -3.41 -14.63 16.13
CA VAL A 34 -3.49 -15.38 17.39
C VAL A 34 -3.98 -16.82 17.15
N GLU A 35 -5.05 -17.00 16.37
CA GLU A 35 -5.57 -18.34 16.00
C GLU A 35 -4.49 -19.21 15.36
N MET A 36 -3.71 -18.64 14.46
CA MET A 36 -2.61 -19.32 13.77
C MET A 36 -1.40 -19.56 14.67
N ARG A 37 -1.39 -19.06 15.89
CA ARG A 37 -0.21 -19.04 16.77
C ARG A 37 1.02 -18.46 16.08
N ALA A 38 0.81 -17.36 15.34
CA ALA A 38 1.89 -16.68 14.62
C ALA A 38 3.02 -16.28 15.57
N SER A 39 4.27 -16.59 15.20
CA SER A 39 5.46 -16.24 15.98
C SER A 39 5.99 -14.87 15.60
N ARG A 40 7.03 -14.39 16.30
CA ARG A 40 7.71 -13.13 15.96
C ARG A 40 8.39 -13.13 14.59
N ASP A 41 8.69 -14.31 14.05
CA ASP A 41 9.30 -14.49 12.73
C ASP A 41 8.26 -14.47 11.60
N THR A 42 6.98 -14.37 11.95
CA THR A 42 5.90 -14.25 10.97
C THR A 42 6.04 -12.93 10.20
N THR A 43 5.80 -12.98 8.91
CA THR A 43 5.78 -11.79 8.05
C THR A 43 4.38 -11.63 7.46
N ILE A 44 3.78 -10.46 7.63
CA ILE A 44 2.54 -10.09 6.94
C ILE A 44 2.88 -9.63 5.52
N ILE A 45 2.16 -10.11 4.52
CA ILE A 45 2.22 -9.61 3.15
C ILE A 45 0.91 -8.87 2.87
N ALA A 46 0.99 -7.56 2.72
CA ALA A 46 -0.13 -6.68 2.42
C ALA A 46 -0.23 -6.49 0.91
N LEU A 47 -1.14 -7.21 0.26
CA LEU A 47 -1.43 -7.09 -1.17
C LEU A 47 -2.71 -6.27 -1.35
N GLY A 48 -2.62 -5.05 -1.88
CA GLY A 48 -3.78 -4.18 -2.09
C GLY A 48 -3.45 -2.70 -2.17
N GLY A 49 -4.45 -1.85 -2.15
CA GLY A 49 -4.29 -0.39 -2.10
C GLY A 49 -3.88 0.12 -0.71
N GLY A 50 -3.86 1.45 -0.54
CA GLY A 50 -3.43 2.11 0.70
C GLY A 50 -4.18 1.65 1.95
N VAL A 51 -5.49 1.38 1.86
CA VAL A 51 -6.30 0.86 2.98
C VAL A 51 -5.72 -0.46 3.50
N ILE A 52 -5.39 -1.39 2.61
CA ILE A 52 -4.83 -2.70 2.98
C ILE A 52 -3.42 -2.54 3.56
N GLY A 53 -2.59 -1.69 2.95
CA GLY A 53 -1.24 -1.38 3.44
C GLY A 53 -1.26 -0.83 4.86
N ASP A 54 -2.10 0.18 5.10
CA ASP A 54 -2.20 0.88 6.39
C ASP A 54 -2.71 -0.03 7.52
N ILE A 55 -3.81 -0.76 7.29
CA ILE A 55 -4.37 -1.66 8.32
C ILE A 55 -3.40 -2.80 8.62
N SER A 56 -2.81 -3.41 7.59
CA SER A 56 -1.90 -4.54 7.74
C SER A 56 -0.58 -4.13 8.40
N GLY A 57 -0.05 -2.97 8.03
CA GLY A 57 1.13 -2.40 8.66
C GLY A 57 0.89 -2.07 10.14
N PHE A 58 -0.28 -1.53 10.49
CA PHE A 58 -0.64 -1.27 11.87
C PHE A 58 -0.88 -2.57 12.67
N ALA A 59 -1.46 -3.59 12.05
CA ALA A 59 -1.54 -4.91 12.67
C ALA A 59 -0.15 -5.51 12.92
N ALA A 60 0.77 -5.38 11.95
CA ALA A 60 2.14 -5.81 12.11
C ALA A 60 2.87 -5.05 13.23
N ALA A 61 2.68 -3.74 13.33
CA ALA A 61 3.25 -2.91 14.40
C ALA A 61 2.76 -3.30 15.79
N SER A 62 1.47 -3.72 15.89
CA SER A 62 0.81 -3.99 17.16
C SER A 62 1.00 -5.42 17.65
N TYR A 63 1.05 -6.40 16.74
CA TYR A 63 1.16 -7.80 17.09
C TYR A 63 2.54 -8.12 17.67
N MET A 64 2.57 -8.74 18.86
CA MET A 64 3.80 -9.08 19.59
C MET A 64 4.79 -7.90 19.75
N ARG A 65 4.33 -6.65 19.75
CA ARG A 65 5.09 -5.39 19.78
C ARG A 65 5.92 -5.13 18.52
N GLY A 66 5.52 -5.73 17.41
CA GLY A 66 6.12 -5.55 16.09
C GLY A 66 6.59 -6.87 15.46
N ILE A 67 6.03 -7.18 14.29
CA ILE A 67 6.48 -8.23 13.39
C ILE A 67 6.78 -7.63 12.02
N SER A 68 7.51 -8.36 11.18
CA SER A 68 7.83 -7.91 9.83
C SER A 68 6.59 -7.82 8.94
N TYR A 69 6.57 -6.85 8.02
CA TYR A 69 5.61 -6.85 6.93
C TYR A 69 6.23 -6.40 5.61
N ILE A 70 5.59 -6.79 4.52
CA ILE A 70 5.92 -6.48 3.13
C ILE A 70 4.69 -5.85 2.51
N GLN A 71 4.87 -4.78 1.74
CA GLN A 71 3.79 -4.19 0.95
C GLN A 71 3.90 -4.58 -0.52
N ILE A 72 2.76 -4.91 -1.13
CA ILE A 72 2.60 -5.08 -2.57
C ILE A 72 1.44 -4.16 -2.98
N PRO A 73 1.75 -2.86 -3.23
CA PRO A 73 0.73 -1.86 -3.53
C PRO A 73 0.14 -2.09 -4.92
N THR A 74 -1.21 -2.05 -5.04
CA THR A 74 -1.93 -2.34 -6.28
C THR A 74 -2.69 -1.14 -6.85
N THR A 75 -2.63 0.03 -6.23
CA THR A 75 -3.16 1.28 -6.78
C THR A 75 -2.01 2.25 -7.03
N LEU A 76 -2.16 3.15 -8.01
CA LEU A 76 -1.12 4.13 -8.30
C LEU A 76 -0.81 5.00 -7.07
N LEU A 77 -1.85 5.50 -6.37
CA LEU A 77 -1.68 6.27 -5.14
C LEU A 77 -0.87 5.51 -4.08
N SER A 78 -1.09 4.20 -3.93
CA SER A 78 -0.31 3.42 -2.97
C SER A 78 1.13 3.14 -3.45
N GLN A 79 1.37 3.10 -4.74
CA GLN A 79 2.71 2.91 -5.30
C GLN A 79 3.59 4.15 -5.15
N VAL A 80 3.00 5.36 -5.23
CA VAL A 80 3.77 6.62 -5.20
C VAL A 80 3.76 7.33 -3.86
N ASP A 81 2.78 7.06 -2.98
CA ASP A 81 2.61 7.79 -1.71
C ASP A 81 2.43 6.86 -0.51
N SER A 82 1.30 6.16 -0.38
CA SER A 82 0.93 5.54 0.89
C SER A 82 1.81 4.34 1.31
N SER A 83 2.58 3.74 0.41
CA SER A 83 3.58 2.72 0.76
C SER A 83 4.92 3.29 1.25
N VAL A 84 5.08 4.62 1.22
CA VAL A 84 6.32 5.33 1.57
C VAL A 84 6.18 6.00 2.93
N GLY A 85 7.26 5.97 3.73
CA GLY A 85 7.31 6.67 5.01
C GLY A 85 6.81 5.88 6.23
N GLY A 86 6.30 4.65 6.03
CA GLY A 86 5.91 3.76 7.14
C GLY A 86 4.74 4.24 7.98
N LYS A 87 3.92 5.16 7.48
CA LYS A 87 2.69 5.59 8.14
C LYS A 87 1.67 4.46 8.04
N THR A 88 1.28 3.90 9.18
CA THR A 88 0.29 2.83 9.23
C THR A 88 -0.80 3.18 10.22
N GLY A 89 -2.05 2.78 9.98
CA GLY A 89 -3.10 3.17 10.90
C GLY A 89 -4.51 2.87 10.42
N ILE A 90 -5.45 3.29 11.26
CA ILE A 90 -6.88 3.13 11.06
C ILE A 90 -7.61 4.45 11.35
N ASN A 91 -8.83 4.52 10.86
CA ASN A 91 -9.75 5.62 11.12
C ASN A 91 -10.50 5.41 12.43
N HIS A 92 -10.82 6.51 13.07
CA HIS A 92 -11.76 6.61 14.18
C HIS A 92 -13.06 7.29 13.69
N PRO A 93 -14.23 7.04 14.29
CA PRO A 93 -15.46 7.74 13.90
C PRO A 93 -15.35 9.27 13.87
N ASN A 94 -14.49 9.84 14.71
CA ASN A 94 -14.28 11.28 14.84
C ASN A 94 -13.15 11.83 13.94
N GLY A 95 -12.48 11.00 13.14
CA GLY A 95 -11.42 11.49 12.24
C GLY A 95 -10.63 10.38 11.58
N LYS A 96 -10.06 10.70 10.41
CA LYS A 96 -9.22 9.78 9.64
C LYS A 96 -7.81 9.71 10.20
N ASN A 97 -7.20 8.52 10.14
CA ASN A 97 -5.78 8.27 10.44
C ASN A 97 -5.32 8.69 11.85
N LEU A 98 -6.24 8.76 12.83
CA LEU A 98 -5.91 9.20 14.18
C LEU A 98 -5.24 8.12 15.04
N ILE A 99 -5.37 6.85 14.66
CA ILE A 99 -4.86 5.71 15.42
C ILE A 99 -3.90 4.95 14.51
N GLY A 100 -2.64 4.83 14.92
CA GLY A 100 -1.64 4.17 14.11
C GLY A 100 -0.25 4.15 14.72
N ALA A 101 0.70 3.73 13.92
CA ALA A 101 2.11 3.69 14.27
C ALA A 101 2.98 3.95 13.04
N PHE A 102 4.18 4.47 13.26
CA PHE A 102 5.22 4.43 12.24
C PHE A 102 5.87 3.05 12.25
N HIS A 103 5.67 2.29 11.19
CA HIS A 103 6.22 0.95 11.04
C HIS A 103 6.66 0.74 9.59
N GLN A 104 7.98 0.70 9.38
CA GLN A 104 8.54 0.59 8.03
C GLN A 104 8.39 -0.84 7.49
N PRO A 105 7.90 -1.01 6.25
CA PRO A 105 7.90 -2.31 5.60
C PRO A 105 9.33 -2.79 5.36
N LYS A 106 9.56 -4.09 5.43
CA LYS A 106 10.86 -4.69 5.07
C LYS A 106 11.13 -4.63 3.57
N LEU A 107 10.07 -4.57 2.77
CA LEU A 107 10.11 -4.47 1.33
C LEU A 107 8.80 -3.85 0.83
N VAL A 108 8.89 -2.98 -0.17
CA VAL A 108 7.77 -2.56 -1.01
C VAL A 108 8.04 -3.14 -2.40
N LEU A 109 7.18 -4.05 -2.85
CA LEU A 109 7.26 -4.66 -4.18
C LEU A 109 6.20 -4.05 -5.08
N ILE A 110 6.63 -3.21 -6.01
CA ILE A 110 5.75 -2.52 -6.97
C ILE A 110 5.74 -3.30 -8.28
N ASP A 111 4.54 -3.71 -8.69
CA ASP A 111 4.29 -4.30 -9.99
C ASP A 111 3.28 -3.40 -10.75
N THR A 112 3.76 -2.70 -11.77
CA THR A 112 2.93 -1.80 -12.58
C THR A 112 1.83 -2.53 -13.35
N ALA A 113 1.95 -3.85 -13.58
CA ALA A 113 0.89 -4.64 -14.22
C ALA A 113 -0.40 -4.65 -13.38
N THR A 114 -0.33 -4.45 -12.07
CA THR A 114 -1.51 -4.33 -11.20
C THR A 114 -2.39 -3.12 -11.57
N LEU A 115 -1.80 -2.11 -12.20
CA LEU A 115 -2.52 -0.90 -12.63
C LEU A 115 -3.39 -1.13 -13.87
N CYS A 116 -3.15 -2.20 -14.64
CA CYS A 116 -3.94 -2.50 -15.84
C CYS A 116 -5.42 -2.73 -15.53
N THR A 117 -5.74 -3.30 -14.37
CA THR A 117 -7.11 -3.58 -13.91
C THR A 117 -7.67 -2.53 -12.94
N LEU A 118 -6.87 -1.52 -12.59
CA LEU A 118 -7.30 -0.47 -11.67
C LEU A 118 -8.39 0.40 -12.32
N PRO A 119 -9.54 0.65 -11.67
CA PRO A 119 -10.56 1.56 -12.18
C PRO A 119 -9.99 2.93 -12.52
N GLU A 120 -10.49 3.54 -13.59
CA GLU A 120 -9.97 4.81 -14.11
C GLU A 120 -9.99 5.93 -13.04
N ARG A 121 -11.06 6.02 -12.28
CA ARG A 121 -11.18 7.00 -11.18
C ARG A 121 -10.04 6.88 -10.17
N GLU A 122 -9.70 5.67 -9.78
CA GLU A 122 -8.63 5.41 -8.81
C GLU A 122 -7.25 5.68 -9.43
N PHE A 123 -7.10 5.40 -10.72
CA PHE A 123 -5.89 5.70 -11.45
C PHE A 123 -5.65 7.22 -11.55
N ILE A 124 -6.66 7.98 -11.94
CA ILE A 124 -6.61 9.46 -12.03
C ILE A 124 -6.33 10.08 -10.65
N SER A 125 -6.91 9.51 -9.58
CA SER A 125 -6.61 9.96 -8.21
C SER A 125 -5.12 9.81 -7.87
N GLY A 126 -4.50 8.70 -8.28
CA GLY A 126 -3.04 8.51 -8.11
C GLY A 126 -2.21 9.46 -8.98
N LEU A 127 -2.63 9.74 -10.21
CA LEU A 127 -1.96 10.70 -11.07
C LEU A 127 -1.95 12.12 -10.47
N ALA A 128 -3.01 12.52 -9.78
CA ALA A 128 -3.05 13.82 -9.11
C ALA A 128 -1.93 13.95 -8.06
N GLU A 129 -1.61 12.87 -7.35
CA GLU A 129 -0.49 12.85 -6.41
C GLU A 129 0.87 12.93 -7.12
N VAL A 130 1.05 12.23 -8.24
CA VAL A 130 2.25 12.33 -9.08
C VAL A 130 2.46 13.78 -9.57
N ILE A 131 1.40 14.42 -10.05
CA ILE A 131 1.45 15.82 -10.50
C ILE A 131 1.81 16.75 -9.33
N LYS A 132 1.27 16.50 -8.15
CA LYS A 132 1.56 17.27 -6.94
C LYS A 132 3.07 17.28 -6.64
N TYR A 133 3.75 16.14 -6.74
CA TYR A 133 5.21 16.07 -6.52
C TYR A 133 5.98 16.92 -7.53
N GLY A 134 5.66 16.81 -8.81
CA GLY A 134 6.28 17.66 -9.84
C GLY A 134 6.05 19.14 -9.58
N ALA A 135 4.83 19.54 -9.27
CA ALA A 135 4.47 20.94 -9.05
C ALA A 135 5.11 21.56 -7.79
N ILE A 136 5.39 20.76 -6.76
CA ILE A 136 5.93 21.27 -5.49
C ILE A 136 7.47 21.25 -5.46
N ALA A 137 8.09 20.21 -6.01
CA ALA A 137 9.47 19.89 -5.72
C ALA A 137 10.39 19.74 -6.94
N ASP A 138 9.86 19.48 -8.13
CA ASP A 138 10.70 19.17 -9.32
C ASP A 138 10.09 19.71 -10.62
N GLU A 139 10.54 20.89 -11.05
CA GLU A 139 10.14 21.54 -12.30
C GLU A 139 10.46 20.70 -13.54
N LYS A 140 11.57 19.95 -13.52
CA LYS A 140 11.95 19.09 -14.65
C LYS A 140 11.01 17.89 -14.76
N PHE A 141 10.67 17.32 -13.63
CA PHE A 141 9.68 16.24 -13.56
C PHE A 141 8.29 16.75 -13.98
N PHE A 142 7.90 17.95 -13.55
CA PHE A 142 6.65 18.56 -13.99
C PHE A 142 6.60 18.74 -15.51
N SER A 143 7.66 19.29 -16.12
CA SER A 143 7.76 19.43 -17.57
C SER A 143 7.73 18.07 -18.29
N TRP A 144 8.35 17.04 -17.70
CA TRP A 144 8.28 15.69 -18.23
C TRP A 144 6.84 15.14 -18.19
N LEU A 145 6.11 15.38 -17.09
CA LEU A 145 4.70 14.97 -16.96
C LEU A 145 3.81 15.61 -18.04
N GLU A 146 3.97 16.91 -18.31
CA GLU A 146 3.24 17.62 -19.38
C GLU A 146 3.47 16.94 -20.75
N ASN A 147 4.69 16.55 -21.06
CA ASN A 147 5.05 15.91 -22.32
C ASN A 147 4.63 14.42 -22.40
N ASN A 148 4.34 13.78 -21.27
CA ASN A 148 4.04 12.35 -21.20
C ASN A 148 2.61 12.04 -20.70
N VAL A 149 1.75 13.03 -20.54
CA VAL A 149 0.41 12.86 -20.01
C VAL A 149 -0.42 11.82 -20.78
N THR A 150 -0.31 11.80 -22.11
CA THR A 150 -1.01 10.81 -22.95
C THR A 150 -0.55 9.38 -22.67
N ASN A 151 0.78 9.18 -22.57
CA ASN A 151 1.37 7.87 -22.27
C ASN A 151 0.96 7.38 -20.87
N LEU A 152 0.93 8.28 -19.88
CA LEU A 152 0.48 7.98 -18.52
C LEU A 152 -1.00 7.57 -18.50
N LEU A 153 -1.88 8.32 -19.19
CA LEU A 153 -3.30 8.00 -19.29
C LEU A 153 -3.55 6.65 -20.00
N GLN A 154 -2.71 6.29 -20.96
CA GLN A 154 -2.72 4.99 -21.62
C GLN A 154 -2.06 3.88 -20.79
N ARG A 155 -1.56 4.21 -19.60
CA ARG A 155 -0.85 3.29 -18.69
C ARG A 155 0.36 2.63 -19.34
N GLU A 156 1.07 3.38 -20.17
CA GLU A 156 2.26 2.89 -20.84
C GLU A 156 3.31 2.50 -19.78
N PRO A 157 3.84 1.25 -19.80
CA PRO A 157 4.68 0.73 -18.72
C PRO A 157 5.91 1.56 -18.41
N THR A 158 6.61 2.07 -19.44
CA THR A 158 7.83 2.86 -19.28
C THR A 158 7.53 4.20 -18.62
N ALA A 159 6.43 4.86 -19.03
CA ALA A 159 5.99 6.11 -18.44
C ALA A 159 5.56 5.93 -16.97
N LEU A 160 4.86 4.82 -16.66
CA LEU A 160 4.48 4.49 -15.29
C LEU A 160 5.69 4.23 -14.41
N VAL A 161 6.65 3.44 -14.86
CA VAL A 161 7.89 3.17 -14.12
C VAL A 161 8.64 4.46 -13.84
N GLN A 162 8.78 5.35 -14.83
CA GLN A 162 9.42 6.63 -14.65
C GLN A 162 8.70 7.49 -13.59
N ALA A 163 7.37 7.58 -13.67
CA ALA A 163 6.58 8.38 -12.75
C ALA A 163 6.60 7.84 -11.30
N ILE A 164 6.77 6.54 -11.11
CA ILE A 164 6.82 5.90 -9.79
C ILE A 164 8.21 6.02 -9.15
N LEU A 165 9.28 6.03 -9.96
CA LEU A 165 10.65 6.04 -9.46
C LEU A 165 11.21 7.45 -9.23
N THR A 166 10.53 8.50 -9.73
CA THR A 166 10.93 9.90 -9.53
C THR A 166 10.31 10.46 -8.27
#